data_e6dc6ed18e91257c947493c446824b2f
#
_entry.id   e6dc6ed18e91257c947493c446824b2f
#
_cell.length_a   1.000
_cell.length_b   1.000
_cell.length_c   1.000
_cell.angle_alpha   90.00
_cell.angle_beta   90.00
_cell.angle_gamma   90.00
#
_symmetry.space_group_name_H-M   'P 1'
#
loop_
_entity.id
_entity.type
_entity.pdbx_description
1 polymer ?
#
loop_
_entity_poly.entity_id
_entity_poly.type
_entity_poly.pdbx_seq_one_letter_code
_entity_poly.pdbx_strand_id
1 'polypeptide(L)'
;MKRRESPWVKAIAIAVVRPIIAAVTRREWRGQHHIPREGGVILAANHLSMADPLTVAHYVYVAGRRWPTFTAKEGVFRIPVVGAVARKTGQIPVFRGSADAVKALREAEKALTEHEAAVIFYPEGTCTRDPDLWPMAAKTGVARLALTTGVPVVPIAHWGEQHLLPYGTAKVRPFPPKRVKMAAGPPVDLAKYRGRPMTASTLRAATADIMAAITGLQADLRGEQPPTEIYDPKLARRARLESAGETGPEQAGNEQTGDDAARA
;
A
#
# COMPACT_ATOMS: atom_id res chain seq x y z
N MET A 1 -14.26 20.12 4.97
CA MET A 1 -14.31 19.87 6.44
C MET A 1 -12.88 19.67 6.91
N LYS A 2 -12.31 20.54 7.75
CA LYS A 2 -10.95 20.40 8.26
C LYS A 2 -10.81 19.00 8.89
N ARG A 3 -9.84 18.20 8.46
CA ARG A 3 -9.47 16.94 9.12
C ARG A 3 -9.22 17.26 10.59
N ARG A 4 -10.03 16.74 11.49
CA ARG A 4 -9.85 16.93 12.93
C ARG A 4 -8.69 16.05 13.42
N GLU A 5 -7.49 16.42 13.04
CA GLU A 5 -6.28 15.79 13.55
C GLU A 5 -5.98 16.35 14.95
N SER A 6 -5.71 15.46 15.87
CA SER A 6 -5.38 15.83 17.25
C SER A 6 -3.87 15.79 17.47
N PRO A 7 -3.21 16.95 17.64
CA PRO A 7 -1.76 17.00 17.84
C PRO A 7 -1.29 16.18 19.06
N TRP A 8 -2.06 16.20 20.13
CA TRP A 8 -1.71 15.46 21.34
C TRP A 8 -1.85 13.94 21.16
N VAL A 9 -2.84 13.46 20.36
CA VAL A 9 -2.94 12.03 20.03
C VAL A 9 -1.76 11.60 19.17
N LYS A 10 -1.33 12.44 18.22
CA LYS A 10 -0.11 12.20 17.44
C LYS A 10 1.12 12.10 18.35
N ALA A 11 1.26 13.03 19.30
CA ALA A 11 2.37 13.01 20.25
C ALA A 11 2.39 11.74 21.11
N ILE A 12 1.25 11.31 21.63
CA ILE A 12 1.12 10.06 22.39
C ILE A 12 1.45 8.85 21.51
N ALA A 13 0.89 8.79 20.30
CA ALA A 13 1.19 7.69 19.38
C ALA A 13 2.69 7.57 19.09
N ILE A 14 3.38 8.69 18.87
CA ILE A 14 4.83 8.73 18.69
C ILE A 14 5.55 8.27 19.96
N ALA A 15 5.17 8.83 21.13
CA ALA A 15 5.83 8.51 22.40
C ALA A 15 5.74 7.03 22.76
N VAL A 16 4.67 6.34 22.34
CA VAL A 16 4.48 4.91 22.56
C VAL A 16 5.12 4.05 21.47
N VAL A 17 4.80 4.34 20.20
CA VAL A 17 5.19 3.46 19.07
C VAL A 17 6.68 3.55 18.77
N ARG A 18 7.27 4.76 18.81
CA ARG A 18 8.68 4.96 18.45
C ARG A 18 9.66 4.18 19.32
N PRO A 19 9.60 4.19 20.65
CA PRO A 19 10.52 3.41 21.47
C PRO A 19 10.33 1.91 21.28
N ILE A 20 9.11 1.43 21.12
CA ILE A 20 8.83 0.01 20.87
C ILE A 20 9.51 -0.44 19.56
N ILE A 21 9.26 0.27 18.46
CA ILE A 21 9.87 -0.06 17.17
C ILE A 21 11.40 0.06 17.24
N ALA A 22 11.93 1.08 17.93
CA ALA A 22 13.36 1.23 18.11
C ALA A 22 14.02 0.09 18.91
N ALA A 23 13.30 -0.48 19.88
CA ALA A 23 13.78 -1.59 20.70
C ALA A 23 13.77 -2.93 19.95
N VAL A 24 12.80 -3.15 19.06
CA VAL A 24 12.64 -4.42 18.34
C VAL A 24 13.25 -4.45 16.95
N THR A 25 13.82 -3.32 16.47
CA THR A 25 14.42 -3.21 15.13
C THR A 25 15.82 -2.61 15.17
N ARG A 26 16.73 -3.19 14.37
CA ARG A 26 18.01 -2.59 14.00
C ARG A 26 17.84 -1.94 12.62
N ARG A 27 17.96 -0.63 12.57
CA ARG A 27 17.58 0.18 11.42
C ARG A 27 18.75 0.37 10.46
N GLU A 28 18.54 0.07 9.18
CA GLU A 28 19.44 0.39 8.08
C GLU A 28 18.66 1.22 7.06
N TRP A 29 18.70 2.53 7.19
CA TRP A 29 17.90 3.47 6.42
C TRP A 29 18.72 4.28 5.43
N ARG A 30 18.21 4.42 4.21
CA ARG A 30 18.84 5.24 3.17
C ARG A 30 17.80 5.98 2.31
N GLY A 31 18.25 6.98 1.55
CA GLY A 31 17.42 7.69 0.56
C GLY A 31 16.35 8.61 1.12
N GLN A 32 16.32 8.88 2.43
CA GLN A 32 15.31 9.73 3.06
C GLN A 32 15.27 11.18 2.52
N HIS A 33 16.32 11.63 1.87
CA HIS A 33 16.38 12.95 1.22
C HIS A 33 15.47 13.02 -0.02
N HIS A 34 15.04 11.90 -0.56
CA HIS A 34 14.05 11.85 -1.64
C HIS A 34 12.62 12.12 -1.17
N ILE A 35 12.35 12.06 0.14
CA ILE A 35 11.02 12.39 0.70
C ILE A 35 10.91 13.90 0.83
N PRO A 36 10.02 14.57 0.05
CA PRO A 36 9.85 16.02 0.15
C PRO A 36 9.39 16.41 1.54
N ARG A 37 9.97 17.46 2.11
CA ARG A 37 9.60 17.96 3.44
C ARG A 37 8.26 18.68 3.45
N GLU A 38 7.85 19.22 2.32
CA GLU A 38 6.63 20.00 2.11
C GLU A 38 5.88 19.53 0.88
N GLY A 39 4.64 19.98 0.74
CA GLY A 39 3.75 19.60 -0.35
C GLY A 39 3.22 18.18 -0.24
N GLY A 40 2.22 17.85 -1.03
CA GLY A 40 1.66 16.50 -1.11
C GLY A 40 2.65 15.52 -1.74
N VAL A 41 2.74 14.32 -1.21
CA VAL A 41 3.59 13.25 -1.76
C VAL A 41 2.94 11.88 -1.58
N ILE A 42 3.00 11.06 -2.61
CA ILE A 42 2.64 9.65 -2.54
C ILE A 42 3.90 8.86 -2.23
N LEU A 43 3.90 8.12 -1.13
CA LEU A 43 4.96 7.20 -0.74
C LEU A 43 4.49 5.78 -1.09
N ALA A 44 4.94 5.26 -2.23
CA ALA A 44 4.54 3.94 -2.71
C ALA A 44 5.50 2.87 -2.18
N ALA A 45 5.00 1.94 -1.35
CA ALA A 45 5.83 0.94 -0.68
C ALA A 45 5.42 -0.49 -1.02
N ASN A 46 6.36 -1.45 -1.03
CA ASN A 46 6.06 -2.87 -1.01
C ASN A 46 5.42 -3.27 0.33
N HIS A 47 4.81 -4.46 0.39
CA HIS A 47 4.10 -4.90 1.60
C HIS A 47 4.42 -6.36 1.93
N LEU A 48 5.18 -6.60 3.00
CA LEU A 48 5.71 -7.90 3.41
C LEU A 48 5.04 -8.46 4.68
N SER A 49 4.60 -7.56 5.56
CA SER A 49 4.20 -7.89 6.92
C SER A 49 3.13 -6.95 7.44
N MET A 50 2.32 -7.40 8.35
CA MET A 50 1.39 -6.53 9.08
C MET A 50 2.11 -5.55 10.03
N ALA A 51 3.43 -5.70 10.23
CA ALA A 51 4.25 -4.75 10.98
C ALA A 51 4.72 -3.55 10.12
N ASP A 52 4.67 -3.66 8.78
CA ASP A 52 5.17 -2.63 7.86
C ASP A 52 4.60 -1.23 8.11
N PRO A 53 3.28 -1.06 8.38
CA PRO A 53 2.76 0.27 8.63
C PRO A 53 3.45 0.99 9.79
N LEU A 54 3.89 0.27 10.81
CA LEU A 54 4.57 0.85 11.97
C LEU A 54 6.03 1.20 11.67
N THR A 55 6.74 0.32 10.95
CA THR A 55 8.15 0.54 10.59
C THR A 55 8.30 1.60 9.52
N VAL A 56 7.43 1.58 8.48
CA VAL A 56 7.40 2.62 7.44
C VAL A 56 6.97 3.96 8.03
N ALA A 57 5.97 3.99 8.95
CA ALA A 57 5.61 5.21 9.68
C ALA A 57 6.82 5.77 10.45
N HIS A 58 7.57 4.90 11.12
CA HIS A 58 8.75 5.30 11.87
C HIS A 58 9.82 5.91 10.96
N TYR A 59 10.07 5.31 9.80
CA TYR A 59 11.00 5.84 8.80
C TYR A 59 10.56 7.20 8.27
N VAL A 60 9.31 7.32 7.81
CA VAL A 60 8.77 8.55 7.25
C VAL A 60 8.75 9.68 8.29
N TYR A 61 8.40 9.37 9.55
CA TYR A 61 8.35 10.35 10.61
C TYR A 61 9.75 10.81 11.06
N VAL A 62 10.66 9.87 11.33
CA VAL A 62 11.96 10.19 11.91
C VAL A 62 12.96 10.67 10.87
N ALA A 63 13.05 9.97 9.74
CA ALA A 63 14.01 10.26 8.69
C ALA A 63 13.47 11.24 7.66
N GLY A 64 12.24 11.05 7.21
CA GLY A 64 11.56 11.94 6.26
C GLY A 64 11.01 13.22 6.87
N ARG A 65 10.89 13.30 8.22
CA ARG A 65 10.30 14.43 8.96
C ARG A 65 8.90 14.81 8.50
N ARG A 66 8.11 13.80 8.10
CA ARG A 66 6.73 13.94 7.63
C ARG A 66 5.80 13.12 8.51
N TRP A 67 4.58 13.62 8.71
CA TRP A 67 3.54 12.82 9.34
C TRP A 67 3.05 11.75 8.35
N PRO A 68 3.15 10.44 8.69
CA PRO A 68 2.70 9.37 7.82
C PRO A 68 1.17 9.27 7.82
N THR A 69 0.57 9.35 6.64
CA THR A 69 -0.86 9.13 6.45
C THR A 69 -1.06 7.85 5.64
N PHE A 70 -1.71 6.86 6.22
CA PHE A 70 -1.96 5.58 5.56
C PHE A 70 -3.36 5.49 4.98
N THR A 71 -3.47 4.74 3.89
CA THR A 71 -4.73 4.14 3.49
C THR A 71 -4.86 2.79 4.20
N ALA A 72 -5.80 2.64 5.10
CA ALA A 72 -5.99 1.43 5.90
C ALA A 72 -7.38 0.83 5.70
N LYS A 73 -7.47 -0.51 5.77
CA LYS A 73 -8.78 -1.22 5.68
C LYS A 73 -9.73 -0.69 6.75
N GLU A 74 -11.00 -0.53 6.40
CA GLU A 74 -12.05 -0.06 7.31
C GLU A 74 -12.10 -0.87 8.62
N GLY A 75 -11.83 -2.19 8.56
CA GLY A 75 -11.77 -3.04 9.75
C GLY A 75 -10.78 -2.56 10.82
N VAL A 76 -9.69 -1.88 10.45
CA VAL A 76 -8.73 -1.30 11.39
C VAL A 76 -9.40 -0.20 12.23
N PHE A 77 -10.31 0.56 11.61
CA PHE A 77 -11.03 1.64 12.28
C PHE A 77 -12.14 1.14 13.24
N ARG A 78 -12.51 -0.14 13.15
CA ARG A 78 -13.46 -0.77 14.06
C ARG A 78 -12.80 -1.31 15.33
N ILE A 79 -11.48 -1.50 15.33
CA ILE A 79 -10.74 -1.96 16.52
C ILE A 79 -10.76 -0.84 17.57
N PRO A 80 -11.26 -1.09 18.79
CA PRO A 80 -11.21 -0.12 19.87
C PRO A 80 -9.78 0.42 20.06
N VAL A 81 -9.63 1.65 20.49
CA VAL A 81 -8.34 2.36 20.64
C VAL A 81 -7.61 2.57 19.32
N VAL A 82 -7.25 1.50 18.58
CA VAL A 82 -6.53 1.61 17.28
C VAL A 82 -7.33 2.45 16.29
N GLY A 83 -8.62 2.17 16.14
CA GLY A 83 -9.49 2.93 15.24
C GLY A 83 -9.71 4.38 15.71
N ALA A 84 -9.77 4.62 17.01
CA ALA A 84 -9.86 5.97 17.56
C ALA A 84 -8.56 6.76 17.27
N VAL A 85 -7.40 6.15 17.48
CA VAL A 85 -6.10 6.72 17.13
C VAL A 85 -6.01 6.97 15.62
N ALA A 86 -6.34 5.98 14.79
CA ALA A 86 -6.31 6.12 13.33
C ALA A 86 -7.16 7.31 12.84
N ARG A 87 -8.40 7.45 13.34
CA ARG A 87 -9.25 8.60 13.01
C ARG A 87 -8.67 9.93 13.46
N LYS A 88 -8.19 9.99 14.72
CA LYS A 88 -7.65 11.24 15.31
C LYS A 88 -6.27 11.63 14.77
N THR A 89 -5.59 10.71 14.12
CA THR A 89 -4.28 10.95 13.47
C THR A 89 -4.39 11.10 11.95
N GLY A 90 -5.61 11.15 11.40
CA GLY A 90 -5.84 11.46 9.99
C GLY A 90 -5.58 10.30 9.03
N GLN A 91 -5.70 9.05 9.47
CA GLN A 91 -5.59 7.91 8.56
C GLN A 91 -6.83 7.80 7.67
N ILE A 92 -6.67 7.26 6.45
CA ILE A 92 -7.72 7.21 5.42
C ILE A 92 -8.33 5.81 5.39
N PRO A 93 -9.64 5.66 5.68
CA PRO A 93 -10.28 4.36 5.59
C PRO A 93 -10.50 3.95 4.14
N VAL A 94 -10.14 2.69 3.82
CA VAL A 94 -10.43 2.04 2.53
C VAL A 94 -11.45 0.94 2.77
N PHE A 95 -12.59 1.09 2.14
CA PHE A 95 -13.65 0.10 2.16
C PHE A 95 -13.48 -0.90 1.01
N ARG A 96 -14.03 -2.11 1.15
CA ARG A 96 -14.05 -3.10 0.08
C ARG A 96 -15.30 -2.89 -0.78
N GLY A 97 -15.11 -2.68 -2.07
CA GLY A 97 -16.18 -2.44 -3.03
C GLY A 97 -15.75 -1.39 -4.05
N SER A 98 -16.33 -1.39 -5.24
CA SER A 98 -15.94 -0.46 -6.32
C SER A 98 -16.27 1.00 -5.99
N ALA A 99 -17.45 1.27 -5.44
CA ALA A 99 -17.87 2.62 -5.03
C ALA A 99 -17.03 3.17 -3.86
N ASP A 100 -16.69 2.31 -2.92
CA ASP A 100 -15.92 2.69 -1.73
C ASP A 100 -14.44 2.88 -2.02
N ALA A 101 -13.89 2.15 -2.99
CA ALA A 101 -12.53 2.39 -3.47
C ALA A 101 -12.39 3.78 -4.11
N VAL A 102 -13.40 4.24 -4.86
CA VAL A 102 -13.46 5.59 -5.42
C VAL A 102 -13.49 6.64 -4.30
N LYS A 103 -14.28 6.40 -3.25
CA LYS A 103 -14.33 7.31 -2.09
C LYS A 103 -12.99 7.42 -1.38
N ALA A 104 -12.31 6.30 -1.16
CA ALA A 104 -10.97 6.30 -0.55
C ALA A 104 -9.94 7.06 -1.40
N LEU A 105 -9.99 6.91 -2.73
CA LEU A 105 -9.12 7.67 -3.63
C LEU A 105 -9.40 9.18 -3.56
N ARG A 106 -10.67 9.60 -3.49
CA ARG A 106 -11.03 11.01 -3.31
C ARG A 106 -10.53 11.59 -1.98
N GLU A 107 -10.62 10.81 -0.90
CA GLU A 107 -10.09 11.25 0.40
C GLU A 107 -8.54 11.33 0.39
N ALA A 108 -7.87 10.41 -0.32
CA ALA A 108 -6.42 10.48 -0.53
C ALA A 108 -6.03 11.68 -1.40
N GLU A 109 -6.77 11.97 -2.46
CA GLU A 109 -6.61 13.15 -3.31
C GLU A 109 -6.69 14.44 -2.48
N LYS A 110 -7.75 14.61 -1.68
CA LYS A 110 -7.88 15.77 -0.78
C LYS A 110 -6.73 15.85 0.22
N ALA A 111 -6.31 14.71 0.78
CA ALA A 111 -5.18 14.69 1.70
C ALA A 111 -3.90 15.21 1.04
N LEU A 112 -3.66 14.86 -0.22
CA LEU A 112 -2.49 15.28 -0.98
C LEU A 112 -2.56 16.74 -1.42
N THR A 113 -3.71 17.21 -1.92
CA THR A 113 -3.85 18.53 -2.56
C THR A 113 -4.25 19.64 -1.59
N GLU A 114 -5.13 19.34 -0.62
CA GLU A 114 -5.64 20.35 0.32
C GLU A 114 -4.87 20.36 1.64
N HIS A 115 -4.25 19.23 2.02
CA HIS A 115 -3.56 19.08 3.31
C HIS A 115 -2.07 18.76 3.16
N GLU A 116 -1.57 18.74 1.95
CA GLU A 116 -0.16 18.47 1.63
C GLU A 116 0.40 17.23 2.34
N ALA A 117 -0.42 16.21 2.51
CA ALA A 117 -0.08 15.03 3.29
C ALA A 117 0.98 14.16 2.59
N ALA A 118 1.80 13.45 3.38
CA ALA A 118 2.60 12.33 2.91
C ALA A 118 1.75 11.05 3.02
N VAL A 119 1.15 10.62 1.89
CA VAL A 119 0.25 9.47 1.85
C VAL A 119 1.01 8.22 1.49
N ILE A 120 1.07 7.27 2.42
CA ILE A 120 1.67 5.97 2.19
C ILE A 120 0.64 5.04 1.54
N PHE A 121 1.04 4.48 0.43
CA PHE A 121 0.22 3.61 -0.39
C PHE A 121 0.94 2.28 -0.64
N TYR A 122 0.25 1.18 -0.39
CA TYR A 122 0.72 -0.16 -0.75
C TYR A 122 0.02 -0.58 -2.05
N PRO A 123 0.68 -0.50 -3.22
CA PRO A 123 0.01 -0.71 -4.51
C PRO A 123 -0.56 -2.12 -4.68
N GLU A 124 0.05 -3.10 -4.04
CA GLU A 124 -0.39 -4.49 -4.01
C GLU A 124 -1.76 -4.67 -3.32
N GLY A 125 -2.10 -3.76 -2.39
CA GLY A 125 -3.36 -3.74 -1.63
C GLY A 125 -3.48 -4.82 -0.55
N THR A 126 -2.45 -5.63 -0.36
CA THR A 126 -2.27 -6.64 0.71
C THR A 126 -0.79 -6.99 0.78
N CYS A 127 -0.35 -7.67 1.84
CA CYS A 127 1.00 -8.24 1.85
C CYS A 127 1.20 -9.16 0.66
N THR A 128 2.41 -9.15 0.10
CA THR A 128 2.74 -10.00 -1.03
C THR A 128 2.43 -11.47 -0.75
N ARG A 129 2.02 -12.18 -1.78
CA ARG A 129 1.80 -13.64 -1.76
C ARG A 129 2.85 -14.36 -2.60
N ASP A 130 3.79 -13.62 -3.12
CA ASP A 130 4.95 -14.18 -3.79
C ASP A 130 5.74 -15.04 -2.79
N PRO A 131 6.06 -16.30 -3.11
CA PRO A 131 6.79 -17.21 -2.21
C PRO A 131 8.16 -16.66 -1.79
N ASP A 132 8.81 -15.92 -2.68
CA ASP A 132 10.12 -15.33 -2.47
C ASP A 132 10.05 -13.89 -1.95
N LEU A 133 8.82 -13.44 -1.62
CA LEU A 133 8.53 -12.13 -1.03
C LEU A 133 8.91 -10.94 -1.93
N TRP A 134 8.88 -11.11 -3.24
CA TRP A 134 8.96 -10.02 -4.18
C TRP A 134 7.64 -9.27 -4.31
N PRO A 135 7.67 -8.00 -4.77
CA PRO A 135 6.44 -7.27 -5.04
C PRO A 135 5.61 -7.99 -6.11
N MET A 136 4.35 -8.19 -5.83
CA MET A 136 3.42 -8.86 -6.73
C MET A 136 2.61 -7.87 -7.58
N ALA A 137 1.77 -8.39 -8.47
CA ALA A 137 0.87 -7.61 -9.31
C ALA A 137 0.07 -6.59 -8.51
N ALA A 138 0.13 -5.33 -8.94
CA ALA A 138 -0.41 -4.18 -8.24
C ALA A 138 -1.72 -3.66 -8.85
N LYS A 139 -2.48 -2.93 -8.05
CA LYS A 139 -3.68 -2.21 -8.47
C LYS A 139 -3.31 -0.82 -9.01
N THR A 140 -4.08 -0.32 -9.97
CA THR A 140 -3.83 0.95 -10.65
C THR A 140 -4.22 2.20 -9.85
N GLY A 141 -4.64 2.04 -8.59
CA GLY A 141 -5.08 3.15 -7.74
C GLY A 141 -4.00 4.20 -7.49
N VAL A 142 -2.76 3.76 -7.26
CA VAL A 142 -1.62 4.65 -7.03
C VAL A 142 -1.31 5.50 -8.27
N ALA A 143 -1.30 4.90 -9.46
CA ALA A 143 -1.06 5.61 -10.72
C ALA A 143 -2.20 6.59 -11.02
N ARG A 144 -3.47 6.17 -10.80
CA ARG A 144 -4.61 7.08 -10.94
C ARG A 144 -4.46 8.30 -10.05
N LEU A 145 -4.15 8.09 -8.78
CA LEU A 145 -3.98 9.17 -7.80
C LEU A 145 -2.84 10.12 -8.21
N ALA A 146 -1.70 9.56 -8.62
CA ALA A 146 -0.55 10.34 -9.08
C ALA A 146 -0.86 11.20 -10.30
N LEU A 147 -1.52 10.62 -11.31
CA LEU A 147 -1.84 11.32 -12.56
C LEU A 147 -2.97 12.35 -12.38
N THR A 148 -3.91 12.11 -11.44
CA THR A 148 -4.97 13.08 -11.13
C THR A 148 -4.43 14.28 -10.36
N THR A 149 -3.56 14.05 -9.37
CA THR A 149 -3.08 15.10 -8.46
C THR A 149 -1.81 15.80 -8.95
N GLY A 150 -1.03 15.14 -9.80
CA GLY A 150 0.27 15.63 -10.26
C GLY A 150 1.37 15.64 -9.19
N VAL A 151 1.10 15.18 -7.95
CA VAL A 151 2.09 15.11 -6.87
C VAL A 151 3.17 14.06 -7.16
N PRO A 152 4.39 14.23 -6.65
CA PRO A 152 5.45 13.24 -6.83
C PRO A 152 5.11 11.91 -6.17
N VAL A 153 5.54 10.81 -6.82
CA VAL A 153 5.50 9.45 -6.28
C VAL A 153 6.91 9.04 -5.91
N VAL A 154 7.18 8.90 -4.63
CA VAL A 154 8.46 8.42 -4.10
C VAL A 154 8.34 6.93 -3.81
N PRO A 155 9.11 6.06 -4.48
CA PRO A 155 9.12 4.63 -4.20
C PRO A 155 9.85 4.38 -2.89
N ILE A 156 9.30 3.51 -2.07
CA ILE A 156 9.93 3.02 -0.83
C ILE A 156 10.02 1.51 -0.92
N ALA A 157 11.19 0.96 -0.68
CA ALA A 157 11.36 -0.46 -0.44
C ALA A 157 11.81 -0.71 1.00
N HIS A 158 11.35 -1.82 1.54
CA HIS A 158 11.77 -2.28 2.86
C HIS A 158 11.92 -3.80 2.90
N TRP A 159 12.74 -4.28 3.85
CA TRP A 159 13.04 -5.68 4.04
C TRP A 159 13.42 -5.96 5.49
N GLY A 160 12.86 -7.04 6.05
CA GLY A 160 13.19 -7.51 7.40
C GLY A 160 11.99 -7.61 8.33
N GLU A 161 10.89 -6.93 8.06
CA GLU A 161 9.66 -6.92 8.87
C GLU A 161 8.97 -8.28 8.90
N GLN A 162 9.10 -9.08 7.85
CA GLN A 162 8.63 -10.46 7.78
C GLN A 162 9.26 -11.35 8.84
N HIS A 163 10.45 -10.99 9.35
CA HIS A 163 11.10 -11.71 10.46
C HIS A 163 10.57 -11.26 11.84
N LEU A 164 10.01 -10.04 11.92
CA LEU A 164 9.37 -9.53 13.13
C LEU A 164 7.96 -10.08 13.28
N LEU A 165 7.17 -10.03 12.21
CA LEU A 165 5.80 -10.52 12.17
C LEU A 165 5.55 -11.18 10.80
N PRO A 166 5.78 -12.49 10.66
CA PRO A 166 5.54 -13.19 9.41
C PRO A 166 4.08 -13.08 8.97
N TYR A 167 3.86 -12.88 7.66
CA TYR A 167 2.51 -12.78 7.12
C TYR A 167 1.69 -14.06 7.39
N GLY A 168 0.41 -13.88 7.67
CA GLY A 168 -0.49 -15.00 7.98
C GLY A 168 -0.36 -15.56 9.39
N THR A 169 0.48 -14.97 10.25
CA THR A 169 0.62 -15.36 11.65
C THR A 169 0.33 -14.21 12.59
N ALA A 170 -0.02 -14.53 13.86
CA ALA A 170 -0.09 -13.56 14.94
C ALA A 170 1.15 -13.61 15.85
N LYS A 171 2.17 -14.39 15.47
CA LYS A 171 3.38 -14.61 16.29
C LYS A 171 4.39 -13.50 16.06
N VAL A 172 4.40 -12.50 16.91
CA VAL A 172 5.43 -11.46 16.93
C VAL A 172 6.71 -12.04 17.49
N ARG A 173 7.85 -11.81 16.81
CA ARG A 173 9.19 -12.27 17.20
C ARG A 173 10.10 -11.08 17.49
N PRO A 174 9.92 -10.36 18.60
CA PRO A 174 10.59 -9.09 18.87
C PRO A 174 12.09 -9.26 19.13
N PHE A 175 12.50 -10.38 19.70
CA PHE A 175 13.91 -10.61 20.07
C PHE A 175 14.50 -11.84 19.37
N PRO A 176 15.81 -11.79 19.02
CA PRO A 176 16.64 -10.58 19.01
C PRO A 176 16.09 -9.52 18.04
N PRO A 177 16.42 -8.21 18.25
CA PRO A 177 15.93 -7.13 17.40
C PRO A 177 16.22 -7.39 15.92
N LYS A 178 15.19 -7.22 15.06
CA LYS A 178 15.27 -7.58 13.64
C LYS A 178 15.97 -6.48 12.85
N ARG A 179 16.85 -6.88 11.93
CA ARG A 179 17.46 -5.96 10.98
C ARG A 179 16.37 -5.54 9.98
N VAL A 180 16.01 -4.27 9.99
CA VAL A 180 15.04 -3.67 9.09
C VAL A 180 15.75 -2.68 8.20
N LYS A 181 15.87 -3.05 6.92
CA LYS A 181 16.41 -2.23 5.87
C LYS A 181 15.29 -1.44 5.21
N MET A 182 15.54 -0.17 4.90
CA MET A 182 14.55 0.67 4.23
C MET A 182 15.22 1.69 3.32
N ALA A 183 14.71 1.88 2.13
CA ALA A 183 15.20 2.84 1.16
C ALA A 183 14.07 3.60 0.49
N ALA A 184 14.23 4.93 0.36
CA ALA A 184 13.44 5.73 -0.54
C ALA A 184 14.27 6.04 -1.79
N GLY A 185 13.66 5.91 -2.97
CA GLY A 185 14.27 6.28 -4.25
C GLY A 185 13.87 7.68 -4.71
N PRO A 186 14.48 8.15 -5.80
CA PRO A 186 14.03 9.39 -6.45
C PRO A 186 12.57 9.27 -6.90
N PRO A 187 11.84 10.39 -7.01
CA PRO A 187 10.49 10.37 -7.55
C PRO A 187 10.42 9.68 -8.90
N VAL A 188 9.43 8.82 -9.07
CA VAL A 188 9.23 8.09 -10.33
C VAL A 188 8.83 9.08 -11.43
N ASP A 189 9.50 9.02 -12.57
CA ASP A 189 9.14 9.85 -13.71
C ASP A 189 7.85 9.36 -14.38
N LEU A 190 6.78 10.08 -14.16
CA LEU A 190 5.46 9.84 -14.76
C LEU A 190 5.10 10.89 -15.81
N ALA A 191 6.06 11.76 -16.23
CA ALA A 191 5.80 12.84 -17.17
C ALA A 191 5.22 12.35 -18.50
N LYS A 192 5.68 11.19 -18.99
CA LYS A 192 5.21 10.57 -20.24
C LYS A 192 3.72 10.19 -20.24
N TYR A 193 3.09 10.16 -19.08
CA TYR A 193 1.65 9.84 -18.92
C TYR A 193 0.78 11.08 -18.69
N ARG A 194 1.38 12.24 -18.41
CA ARG A 194 0.63 13.48 -18.16
C ARG A 194 -0.08 13.94 -19.43
N GLY A 195 -1.30 14.41 -19.27
CA GLY A 195 -2.14 14.86 -20.41
C GLY A 195 -2.68 13.74 -21.31
N ARG A 196 -2.33 12.47 -21.06
CA ARG A 196 -2.92 11.33 -21.77
C ARG A 196 -4.26 10.93 -21.14
N PRO A 197 -5.19 10.37 -21.93
CA PRO A 197 -6.41 9.77 -21.38
C PRO A 197 -6.07 8.71 -20.33
N MET A 198 -6.75 8.74 -19.19
CA MET A 198 -6.57 7.75 -18.10
C MET A 198 -7.23 6.41 -18.41
N THR A 199 -6.85 5.81 -19.53
CA THR A 199 -7.29 4.48 -19.93
C THR A 199 -6.73 3.40 -19.01
N ALA A 200 -7.31 2.21 -19.06
CA ALA A 200 -6.80 1.07 -18.31
C ALA A 200 -5.35 0.73 -18.69
N SER A 201 -4.95 0.89 -19.95
CA SER A 201 -3.58 0.67 -20.42
C SER A 201 -2.61 1.72 -19.88
N THR A 202 -2.96 3.01 -19.94
CA THR A 202 -2.15 4.11 -19.38
C THR A 202 -1.91 3.90 -17.88
N LEU A 203 -2.96 3.57 -17.14
CA LEU A 203 -2.87 3.34 -15.69
C LEU A 203 -2.03 2.09 -15.35
N ARG A 204 -2.16 1.01 -16.14
CA ARG A 204 -1.30 -0.17 -15.94
C ARG A 204 0.15 0.13 -16.21
N ALA A 205 0.46 0.85 -17.30
CA ALA A 205 1.84 1.21 -17.64
C ALA A 205 2.47 2.11 -16.56
N ALA A 206 1.77 3.14 -16.08
CA ALA A 206 2.24 4.00 -15.01
C ALA A 206 2.41 3.22 -13.68
N THR A 207 1.52 2.26 -13.40
CA THR A 207 1.67 1.39 -12.22
C THR A 207 2.89 0.49 -12.36
N ALA A 208 3.16 -0.05 -13.54
CA ALA A 208 4.34 -0.88 -13.80
C ALA A 208 5.65 -0.11 -13.55
N ASP A 209 5.74 1.15 -13.98
CA ASP A 209 6.92 1.99 -13.69
C ASP A 209 7.11 2.22 -12.17
N ILE A 210 6.03 2.47 -11.44
CA ILE A 210 6.09 2.63 -9.99
C ILE A 210 6.55 1.33 -9.33
N MET A 211 6.00 0.18 -9.74
CA MET A 211 6.38 -1.12 -9.19
C MET A 211 7.81 -1.50 -9.54
N ALA A 212 8.27 -1.20 -10.75
CA ALA A 212 9.65 -1.43 -11.16
C ALA A 212 10.64 -0.66 -10.27
N ALA A 213 10.32 0.60 -9.95
CA ALA A 213 11.14 1.40 -9.05
C ALA A 213 11.19 0.81 -7.62
N ILE A 214 10.05 0.32 -7.09
CA ILE A 214 9.99 -0.34 -5.78
C ILE A 214 10.79 -1.65 -5.81
N THR A 215 10.62 -2.47 -6.86
CA THR A 215 11.30 -3.76 -7.01
C THR A 215 12.81 -3.58 -7.13
N GLY A 216 13.27 -2.58 -7.91
CA GLY A 216 14.70 -2.27 -8.01
C GLY A 216 15.32 -1.88 -6.67
N LEU A 217 14.63 -1.02 -5.89
CA LEU A 217 15.08 -0.68 -4.53
C LEU A 217 15.11 -1.89 -3.60
N GLN A 218 14.12 -2.80 -3.71
CA GLN A 218 14.10 -4.02 -2.89
C GLN A 218 15.22 -4.97 -3.29
N ALA A 219 15.52 -5.10 -4.58
CA ALA A 219 16.65 -5.87 -5.09
C ALA A 219 17.98 -5.39 -4.47
N ASP A 220 18.18 -4.08 -4.44
CA ASP A 220 19.35 -3.47 -3.80
C ASP A 220 19.41 -3.71 -2.27
N LEU A 221 18.25 -3.71 -1.58
CA LEU A 221 18.21 -3.98 -0.14
C LEU A 221 18.51 -5.44 0.18
N ARG A 222 18.07 -6.35 -0.69
CA ARG A 222 18.27 -7.79 -0.55
C ARG A 222 19.65 -8.22 -1.03
N GLY A 223 20.23 -7.53 -2.01
CA GLY A 223 21.42 -7.96 -2.74
C GLY A 223 21.12 -9.13 -3.68
N GLU A 224 19.89 -9.20 -4.21
CA GLU A 224 19.38 -10.28 -5.05
C GLU A 224 18.79 -9.71 -6.34
N GLN A 225 18.80 -10.50 -7.42
CA GLN A 225 18.10 -10.13 -8.64
C GLN A 225 16.60 -10.38 -8.52
N PRO A 226 15.77 -9.45 -8.98
CA PRO A 226 14.32 -9.64 -8.98
C PRO A 226 13.93 -10.70 -10.02
N PRO A 227 12.78 -11.38 -9.85
CA PRO A 227 12.28 -12.32 -10.85
C PRO A 227 11.95 -11.58 -12.15
N THR A 228 12.08 -12.28 -13.27
CA THR A 228 11.72 -11.76 -14.60
C THR A 228 10.20 -11.62 -14.77
N GLU A 229 9.44 -12.45 -14.08
CA GLU A 229 7.98 -12.42 -14.12
C GLU A 229 7.41 -11.95 -12.77
N ILE A 230 6.43 -11.05 -12.85
CA ILE A 230 5.74 -10.55 -11.66
C ILE A 230 4.70 -11.58 -11.23
N TYR A 231 4.76 -12.03 -9.98
CA TYR A 231 3.77 -12.94 -9.39
C TYR A 231 2.37 -12.31 -9.42
N ASP A 232 1.41 -12.98 -10.09
CA ASP A 232 -0.01 -12.59 -10.05
C ASP A 232 -0.81 -13.63 -9.24
N PRO A 233 -1.32 -13.22 -8.05
CA PRO A 233 -2.10 -14.13 -7.20
C PRO A 233 -3.38 -14.68 -7.87
N LYS A 234 -3.92 -13.97 -8.87
CA LYS A 234 -5.12 -14.42 -9.59
C LYS A 234 -4.77 -15.54 -10.56
N LEU A 235 -3.67 -15.38 -11.31
CA LEU A 235 -3.18 -16.41 -12.22
C LEU A 235 -2.73 -17.64 -11.45
N ALA A 236 -2.00 -17.46 -10.35
CA ALA A 236 -1.57 -18.56 -9.50
C ALA A 236 -2.76 -19.34 -8.88
N ARG A 237 -3.83 -18.64 -8.48
CA ARG A 237 -5.05 -19.28 -8.00
C ARG A 237 -5.75 -20.05 -9.11
N ARG A 238 -5.85 -19.47 -10.31
CA ARG A 238 -6.48 -20.12 -11.47
C ARG A 238 -5.73 -21.42 -11.82
N ALA A 239 -4.42 -21.35 -11.95
CA ALA A 239 -3.59 -22.52 -12.24
C ALA A 239 -3.77 -23.65 -11.19
N ARG A 240 -3.89 -23.29 -9.90
CA ARG A 240 -4.15 -24.26 -8.83
C ARG A 240 -5.53 -24.93 -8.96
N LEU A 241 -6.57 -24.17 -9.32
CA LEU A 241 -7.91 -24.73 -9.52
C LEU A 241 -7.96 -25.64 -10.75
N GLU A 242 -7.30 -25.26 -11.83
CA GLU A 242 -7.18 -26.06 -13.04
C GLU A 242 -6.42 -27.38 -12.76
N SER A 243 -5.32 -27.32 -11.99
CA SER A 243 -4.56 -28.52 -11.59
C SER A 243 -5.30 -29.43 -10.60
N ALA A 244 -6.22 -28.88 -9.80
CA ALA A 244 -7.05 -29.64 -8.87
C ALA A 244 -8.30 -30.25 -9.52
N GLY A 245 -8.53 -30.02 -10.83
CA GLY A 245 -9.72 -30.54 -11.54
C GLY A 245 -11.02 -29.78 -11.17
N GLU A 246 -10.94 -28.69 -10.41
CA GLU A 246 -12.06 -27.85 -10.06
C GLU A 246 -12.22 -26.76 -11.13
N THR A 247 -13.10 -26.98 -12.09
CA THR A 247 -13.57 -25.90 -12.96
C THR A 247 -14.33 -24.90 -12.08
N GLY A 248 -13.76 -23.71 -11.89
CA GLY A 248 -14.43 -22.64 -11.14
C GLY A 248 -15.78 -22.28 -11.75
N PRO A 249 -16.71 -21.69 -11.01
CA PRO A 249 -18.02 -21.32 -11.51
C PRO A 249 -17.85 -20.33 -12.66
N GLU A 250 -18.06 -20.86 -13.85
CA GLU A 250 -18.26 -20.09 -15.07
C GLU A 250 -19.50 -19.23 -14.86
N GLN A 251 -19.46 -18.01 -15.24
CA GLN A 251 -20.49 -17.00 -15.14
C GLN A 251 -21.84 -17.59 -15.59
N ALA A 252 -22.76 -17.77 -14.68
CA ALA A 252 -24.17 -17.95 -15.01
C ALA A 252 -24.65 -16.62 -15.63
N GLY A 253 -24.45 -16.50 -16.93
CA GLY A 253 -25.04 -15.50 -17.78
C GLY A 253 -26.53 -15.76 -17.86
N ASN A 254 -27.28 -14.79 -17.47
CA ASN A 254 -28.56 -14.33 -17.91
C ASN A 254 -29.18 -15.12 -19.08
N GLU A 255 -30.06 -16.05 -18.78
CA GLU A 255 -31.15 -16.49 -19.69
C GLU A 255 -32.47 -16.40 -18.95
N GLN A 256 -33.01 -15.17 -18.93
CA GLN A 256 -34.44 -14.98 -18.84
C GLN A 256 -35.00 -14.98 -20.26
N THR A 257 -35.38 -16.11 -20.73
CA THR A 257 -36.37 -16.21 -21.85
C THR A 257 -37.73 -16.44 -21.23
N GLY A 258 -38.60 -15.53 -21.56
CA GLY A 258 -39.99 -15.57 -21.14
C GLY A 258 -40.74 -16.79 -21.68
N ASP A 259 -41.66 -17.19 -20.91
CA ASP A 259 -42.93 -17.75 -21.41
C ASP A 259 -44.02 -17.46 -20.38
N ASP A 260 -44.83 -16.47 -20.71
CA ASP A 260 -46.03 -16.21 -19.98
C ASP A 260 -47.18 -16.11 -20.99
N ALA A 261 -47.81 -17.23 -21.19
CA ALA A 261 -49.12 -17.28 -21.82
C ALA A 261 -49.92 -18.48 -21.29
N ALA A 262 -51.03 -18.14 -20.73
CA ALA A 262 -52.27 -18.92 -20.58
C ALA A 262 -52.56 -19.57 -19.19
N ARG A 263 -53.72 -19.06 -18.73
CA ARG A 263 -54.79 -19.64 -17.89
C ARG A 263 -54.82 -19.17 -16.43
N ALA A 264 -55.83 -18.50 -16.15
CA ALA A 264 -57.22 -18.45 -15.90
C ALA A 264 -57.53 -17.33 -14.91
#